data_10a759df0d6748fea3ff6e02604ec832
#
_entry.id   10a759df0d6748fea3ff6e02604ec832
#
_cell.length_a   1.000
_cell.length_b   1.000
_cell.length_c   1.000
_cell.angle_alpha   90.00
_cell.angle_beta   90.00
_cell.angle_gamma   90.00
#
_symmetry.space_group_name_H-M   'P 1'
#
loop_
_entity.id
_entity.type
_entity.pdbx_description
1 polymer ?
#
loop_
_entity_poly.entity_id
_entity_poly.type
_entity_poly.pdbx_seq_one_letter_code
_entity_poly.pdbx_strand_id
1 'polypeptide(L)'
;MEGPRLPDCVSDRIFTMNRRYWRVAAIAAATISMPAMAQDMDHNGMDHGQMDGMSMDHGQMNHDMTPAPSPGEETEHHEVNDSSPFATGSGTARVPGAEGSMHGLHIMSGDWMLMAHGYAWGVYTDQGGARGDDKAYVQSMLMATAERPLGDGARLTLKSMFSLEPLMSARGYPNLFATGETANGIGLIDRQHPHDLFMELAARIDVDIAPGATAFLYGGPVGEPALGPSAFMMRRSSRYNAEAPITHHWFDSTHITYGVVTAGVSASRFQIEASAFRGREPDEERWGIETPKLDSWSVRGTWTPSPNWAAQVSYGRIKSPEALHDDEDEGRLTASIGYGDDRLSVTGAFSAKNRLPGPVLTAWLLEANWNPTGGHNLFGRVENVENDELFPEGEPLHGQAFRVTKMQAGYAYRIPLGKLFGLALGGSGALYDKPRALDAAYGKSPFGWTAFAKLSLGD
;
A
#
# COMPACT_ATOMS: atom_id res chain seq x y z
N MET A 1 27.36 -59.08 16.20
CA MET A 1 26.02 -58.44 16.14
C MET A 1 26.18 -57.00 16.58
N GLU A 2 26.48 -56.16 15.61
CA GLU A 2 26.59 -54.70 15.81
C GLU A 2 25.33 -54.06 15.30
N GLY A 3 24.65 -53.31 16.19
CA GLY A 3 23.43 -52.57 15.83
C GLY A 3 23.81 -51.24 15.11
N PRO A 4 22.91 -50.71 14.26
CA PRO A 4 23.20 -49.52 13.46
C PRO A 4 23.24 -48.25 14.34
N ARG A 5 24.29 -47.45 14.18
CA ARG A 5 24.45 -46.12 14.78
C ARG A 5 23.55 -45.12 14.01
N LEU A 6 22.81 -44.34 14.77
CA LEU A 6 22.11 -43.18 14.28
C LEU A 6 23.13 -42.05 13.92
N PRO A 7 22.92 -41.26 12.85
CA PRO A 7 23.78 -40.13 12.57
C PRO A 7 23.39 -38.93 13.47
N ASP A 8 24.33 -38.50 14.29
CA ASP A 8 24.35 -37.15 14.85
C ASP A 8 24.54 -36.15 13.71
N CYS A 9 23.75 -35.10 13.68
CA CYS A 9 24.04 -33.74 13.25
C CYS A 9 22.76 -33.03 12.76
N VAL A 10 21.97 -32.56 13.69
CA VAL A 10 21.12 -31.38 13.45
C VAL A 10 21.42 -30.38 14.57
N SER A 11 22.49 -29.68 14.44
CA SER A 11 22.69 -28.39 15.16
C SER A 11 23.63 -27.51 14.33
N ASP A 12 23.34 -26.22 14.33
CA ASP A 12 24.15 -25.12 13.83
C ASP A 12 24.11 -24.80 12.32
N ARG A 13 22.92 -24.47 11.79
CA ARG A 13 22.80 -23.48 10.70
C ARG A 13 21.73 -22.47 10.98
N ILE A 14 21.82 -21.77 12.11
CA ILE A 14 21.06 -20.56 12.37
C ILE A 14 22.04 -19.40 12.16
N PHE A 15 21.68 -18.51 11.22
CA PHE A 15 22.31 -17.21 10.98
C PHE A 15 23.75 -17.18 10.43
N THR A 16 23.91 -17.42 9.14
CA THR A 16 24.95 -16.74 8.37
C THR A 16 24.34 -15.83 7.32
N MET A 17 23.65 -14.78 7.74
CA MET A 17 23.39 -13.63 6.88
C MET A 17 24.75 -12.95 6.62
N ASN A 18 25.12 -12.86 5.34
CA ASN A 18 26.40 -12.33 4.90
C ASN A 18 26.59 -10.91 5.43
N ARG A 19 27.68 -10.62 6.13
CA ARG A 19 28.03 -9.33 6.80
C ARG A 19 27.92 -8.10 5.89
N ARG A 20 27.83 -8.26 4.57
CA ARG A 20 27.64 -7.16 3.61
C ARG A 20 26.27 -6.48 3.73
N TYR A 21 25.23 -7.19 4.13
CA TYR A 21 23.86 -6.64 4.17
C TYR A 21 23.56 -5.89 5.47
N TRP A 22 24.22 -6.21 6.57
CA TRP A 22 24.12 -5.43 7.81
C TRP A 22 24.61 -3.99 7.68
N ARG A 23 25.57 -3.74 6.77
CA ARG A 23 26.07 -2.38 6.53
C ARG A 23 25.07 -1.51 5.78
N VAL A 24 24.21 -2.09 4.95
CA VAL A 24 23.17 -1.35 4.17
C VAL A 24 21.98 -1.01 5.07
N ALA A 25 21.54 -1.92 5.93
CA ALA A 25 20.50 -1.65 6.92
C ALA A 25 20.92 -0.59 7.96
N ALA A 26 22.20 -0.57 8.35
CA ALA A 26 22.76 0.44 9.26
C ALA A 26 22.91 1.83 8.60
N ILE A 27 23.13 1.90 7.28
CA ILE A 27 23.22 3.16 6.53
C ILE A 27 21.84 3.80 6.38
N ALA A 28 20.77 3.02 6.18
CA ALA A 28 19.41 3.55 6.13
C ALA A 28 18.95 4.13 7.48
N ALA A 29 19.49 3.64 8.60
CA ALA A 29 19.20 4.17 9.93
C ALA A 29 20.08 5.37 10.32
N ALA A 30 21.26 5.54 9.70
CA ALA A 30 22.23 6.58 10.05
C ALA A 30 22.04 7.92 9.32
N THR A 31 21.23 7.97 8.26
CA THR A 31 20.98 9.19 7.47
C THR A 31 19.82 10.07 7.99
N ILE A 32 19.19 9.71 9.12
CA ILE A 32 18.06 10.45 9.70
C ILE A 32 18.49 11.45 10.80
N SER A 33 19.79 11.63 11.06
CA SER A 33 20.25 12.67 11.98
C SER A 33 20.55 13.98 11.24
N MET A 34 19.53 14.76 10.88
CA MET A 34 19.68 16.17 10.58
C MET A 34 19.48 16.99 11.86
N PRO A 35 20.40 17.90 12.20
CA PRO A 35 20.20 18.80 13.33
C PRO A 35 19.14 19.84 12.99
N ALA A 36 18.17 20.01 13.87
CA ALA A 36 17.24 21.12 13.85
C ALA A 36 18.04 22.42 14.10
N MET A 37 18.17 23.27 13.09
CA MET A 37 18.57 24.66 13.28
C MET A 37 17.36 25.44 13.77
N ALA A 38 17.32 25.72 15.04
CA ALA A 38 16.46 26.77 15.59
C ALA A 38 17.02 28.11 15.14
N GLN A 39 16.24 28.85 14.38
CA GLN A 39 16.47 30.29 14.19
C GLN A 39 15.65 31.04 15.24
N ASP A 40 16.33 31.59 16.23
CA ASP A 40 15.81 32.63 17.09
C ASP A 40 15.60 33.88 16.26
N MET A 41 14.36 34.34 16.14
CA MET A 41 14.03 35.65 15.69
C MET A 41 13.67 36.49 16.92
N ASP A 42 14.59 37.38 17.29
CA ASP A 42 14.38 38.48 18.21
C ASP A 42 13.30 39.42 17.68
N HIS A 43 12.20 39.58 18.43
CA HIS A 43 11.25 40.66 18.28
C HIS A 43 11.49 41.70 19.38
N ASN A 44 12.23 42.72 19.02
CA ASN A 44 12.35 43.94 19.85
C ASN A 44 11.54 45.06 19.22
N GLY A 45 10.55 45.55 19.97
CA GLY A 45 10.12 46.94 20.04
C GLY A 45 9.21 47.50 18.94
N MET A 46 7.92 47.67 19.24
CA MET A 46 7.20 48.88 18.82
C MET A 46 6.16 49.27 19.86
N ASP A 47 6.23 50.51 20.16
CA ASP A 47 5.65 51.39 21.15
C ASP A 47 4.11 51.49 21.09
N HIS A 48 3.47 51.55 22.26
CA HIS A 48 2.04 51.78 22.41
C HIS A 48 1.73 53.28 22.47
N GLY A 49 1.07 53.79 21.45
CA GLY A 49 0.39 55.08 21.49
C GLY A 49 -1.06 54.92 21.97
N GLN A 50 -1.33 55.52 23.14
CA GLN A 50 -2.67 55.75 23.69
C GLN A 50 -3.47 56.71 22.81
N MET A 51 -4.76 56.40 22.57
CA MET A 51 -5.78 57.42 22.33
C MET A 51 -7.06 57.08 23.08
N ASP A 52 -7.42 58.02 23.93
CA ASP A 52 -8.62 58.12 24.74
C ASP A 52 -9.91 58.32 23.91
N GLY A 53 -10.97 57.71 24.40
CA GLY A 53 -12.28 58.34 24.60
C GLY A 53 -13.16 58.65 23.40
N MET A 54 -14.29 57.88 23.32
CA MET A 54 -15.62 58.50 23.18
C MET A 54 -16.72 57.45 23.47
N SER A 55 -17.44 57.70 24.53
CA SER A 55 -18.71 57.11 24.92
C SER A 55 -19.82 57.64 24.00
N MET A 56 -20.67 56.75 23.47
CA MET A 56 -22.07 57.10 23.13
C MET A 56 -23.01 55.96 23.53
N ASP A 57 -23.84 56.31 24.47
CA ASP A 57 -25.04 55.61 24.93
C ASP A 57 -26.20 55.85 23.94
N HIS A 58 -26.96 54.80 23.58
CA HIS A 58 -28.37 54.83 23.17
C HIS A 58 -28.89 53.42 23.03
N GLY A 59 -29.72 52.93 23.98
CA GLY A 59 -31.16 53.08 23.76
C GLY A 59 -31.79 51.74 23.45
N GLN A 60 -32.43 51.11 24.44
CA GLN A 60 -33.29 49.94 24.33
C GLN A 60 -34.39 50.07 23.27
N MET A 61 -34.58 49.05 22.43
CA MET A 61 -35.92 48.70 21.92
C MET A 61 -36.05 47.17 21.84
N ASN A 62 -36.93 46.65 22.66
CA ASN A 62 -37.52 45.31 22.57
C ASN A 62 -38.31 45.19 21.27
N HIS A 63 -38.07 44.11 20.52
CA HIS A 63 -39.11 43.48 19.73
C HIS A 63 -38.93 41.96 19.79
N ASP A 64 -39.78 41.35 20.56
CA ASP A 64 -40.15 39.95 20.50
C ASP A 64 -40.74 39.62 19.11
N MET A 65 -40.07 38.74 18.37
CA MET A 65 -40.68 37.92 17.32
C MET A 65 -39.82 36.70 17.11
N THR A 66 -40.18 35.59 17.69
CA THR A 66 -39.69 34.26 17.39
C THR A 66 -40.29 33.79 16.05
N PRO A 67 -39.49 33.46 15.02
CA PRO A 67 -39.95 32.58 13.96
C PRO A 67 -39.62 31.15 14.36
N ALA A 68 -40.59 30.24 14.17
CA ALA A 68 -40.43 28.81 14.32
C ALA A 68 -39.30 28.27 13.42
N PRO A 69 -38.55 27.26 13.88
CA PRO A 69 -37.54 26.63 13.07
C PRO A 69 -38.17 25.77 11.97
N SER A 70 -37.83 26.06 10.71
CA SER A 70 -38.04 25.15 9.62
C SER A 70 -37.21 23.88 9.82
N PRO A 71 -37.69 22.68 9.50
CA PRO A 71 -36.87 21.49 9.50
C PRO A 71 -35.98 21.50 8.28
N GLY A 72 -34.77 22.09 8.40
CA GLY A 72 -33.67 21.91 7.50
C GLY A 72 -32.86 20.74 8.03
N GLU A 73 -32.73 19.68 7.25
CA GLU A 73 -31.74 18.64 7.44
C GLU A 73 -30.34 19.27 7.44
N GLU A 74 -29.86 19.67 8.60
CA GLU A 74 -28.44 19.85 8.85
C GLU A 74 -27.83 18.44 8.92
N THR A 75 -27.34 17.95 7.80
CA THR A 75 -26.28 16.95 7.82
C THR A 75 -25.09 17.59 8.51
N GLU A 76 -25.02 17.45 9.83
CA GLU A 76 -23.81 17.72 10.58
C GLU A 76 -22.69 16.88 9.95
N HIS A 77 -21.85 17.56 9.18
CA HIS A 77 -20.53 17.03 8.90
C HIS A 77 -19.80 16.98 10.25
N HIS A 78 -19.86 15.85 10.92
CA HIS A 78 -18.87 15.54 11.93
C HIS A 78 -17.53 15.54 11.19
N GLU A 79 -16.82 16.67 11.24
CA GLU A 79 -15.38 16.66 11.11
C GLU A 79 -14.89 15.73 12.22
N VAL A 80 -14.61 14.49 11.86
CA VAL A 80 -13.87 13.57 12.71
C VAL A 80 -12.52 14.25 12.86
N ASN A 81 -12.35 14.91 14.00
CA ASN A 81 -11.09 15.55 14.38
C ASN A 81 -10.11 14.41 14.68
N ASP A 82 -9.65 13.79 13.59
CA ASP A 82 -8.80 12.61 13.64
C ASP A 82 -7.37 13.08 13.93
N SER A 83 -7.10 13.33 15.22
CA SER A 83 -5.77 13.59 15.73
C SER A 83 -4.88 12.32 15.75
N SER A 84 -5.33 11.25 15.06
CA SER A 84 -4.57 10.02 14.96
C SER A 84 -3.25 10.27 14.24
N PRO A 85 -2.11 9.81 14.78
CA PRO A 85 -0.82 9.95 14.11
C PRO A 85 -0.71 9.08 12.84
N PHE A 86 -1.70 8.25 12.55
CA PHE A 86 -1.73 7.38 11.39
C PHE A 86 -3.13 7.26 10.79
N ALA A 87 -3.19 6.99 9.49
CA ALA A 87 -4.38 6.49 8.81
C ALA A 87 -4.25 4.98 8.51
N THR A 88 -5.36 4.32 8.28
CA THR A 88 -5.41 2.88 7.95
C THR A 88 -5.11 2.69 6.46
N GLY A 89 -4.14 1.82 6.17
CA GLY A 89 -3.86 1.29 4.84
C GLY A 89 -4.60 -0.02 4.57
N SER A 90 -4.04 -0.88 3.72
CA SER A 90 -4.56 -2.23 3.48
C SER A 90 -4.34 -3.14 4.70
N GLY A 91 -5.21 -4.13 4.90
CA GLY A 91 -5.15 -5.04 6.05
C GLY A 91 -5.07 -4.30 7.37
N THR A 92 -3.95 -4.46 8.08
CA THR A 92 -3.61 -3.77 9.33
C THR A 92 -2.48 -2.74 9.18
N ALA A 93 -2.01 -2.49 7.95
CA ALA A 93 -0.94 -1.53 7.67
C ALA A 93 -1.35 -0.09 8.03
N ARG A 94 -0.36 0.70 8.42
CA ARG A 94 -0.53 2.13 8.72
C ARG A 94 0.18 2.99 7.69
N VAL A 95 -0.47 4.09 7.33
CA VAL A 95 0.06 5.14 6.47
C VAL A 95 0.07 6.47 7.24
N PRO A 96 0.75 7.53 6.75
CA PRO A 96 0.77 8.83 7.41
C PRO A 96 -0.64 9.34 7.74
N GLY A 97 -0.89 9.74 8.99
CA GLY A 97 -2.19 10.25 9.43
C GLY A 97 -2.63 11.51 8.70
N ALA A 98 -1.67 12.38 8.31
CA ALA A 98 -1.95 13.57 7.52
C ALA A 98 -2.44 13.29 6.09
N GLU A 99 -2.34 12.05 5.60
CA GLU A 99 -3.02 11.64 4.38
C GLU A 99 -4.55 11.57 4.56
N GLY A 100 -5.00 11.54 5.81
CA GLY A 100 -6.40 11.39 6.18
C GLY A 100 -6.90 9.97 6.00
N SER A 101 -8.09 9.70 6.55
CA SER A 101 -8.84 8.51 6.20
C SER A 101 -9.23 8.59 4.72
N MET A 102 -9.38 7.44 4.07
CA MET A 102 -9.84 7.42 2.67
C MET A 102 -11.19 8.11 2.59
N HIS A 103 -11.25 9.17 1.78
CA HIS A 103 -12.50 9.85 1.52
C HIS A 103 -13.46 8.89 0.82
N GLY A 104 -14.72 8.87 1.23
CA GLY A 104 -15.72 7.95 0.71
C GLY A 104 -17.13 8.39 1.03
N LEU A 105 -18.10 7.58 0.67
CA LEU A 105 -19.47 7.70 1.13
C LEU A 105 -19.54 7.21 2.58
N HIS A 106 -19.93 8.07 3.51
CA HIS A 106 -20.13 7.75 4.91
C HIS A 106 -21.62 7.77 5.24
N ILE A 107 -22.12 6.73 5.90
CA ILE A 107 -23.52 6.58 6.29
C ILE A 107 -23.58 6.10 7.73
N MET A 108 -24.29 6.84 8.58
CA MET A 108 -24.63 6.38 9.93
C MET A 108 -25.95 5.60 9.90
N SER A 109 -25.96 4.40 10.48
CA SER A 109 -27.15 3.54 10.61
C SER A 109 -27.22 2.94 12.02
N GLY A 110 -27.92 3.60 12.92
CA GLY A 110 -27.85 3.31 14.33
C GLY A 110 -26.43 3.49 14.86
N ASP A 111 -25.89 2.44 15.52
CA ASP A 111 -24.51 2.43 16.03
C ASP A 111 -23.45 2.08 14.96
N TRP A 112 -23.87 1.81 13.73
CA TRP A 112 -22.95 1.48 12.65
C TRP A 112 -22.54 2.71 11.86
N MET A 113 -21.25 2.89 11.68
CA MET A 113 -20.67 3.75 10.66
C MET A 113 -20.29 2.88 9.46
N LEU A 114 -20.92 3.15 8.33
CA LEU A 114 -20.63 2.49 7.05
C LEU A 114 -19.81 3.45 6.19
N MET A 115 -18.76 2.95 5.57
CA MET A 115 -17.94 3.71 4.62
C MET A 115 -17.74 2.88 3.36
N ALA A 116 -17.85 3.54 2.19
CA ALA A 116 -17.54 2.94 0.90
C ALA A 116 -16.69 3.90 0.08
N HIS A 117 -15.62 3.37 -0.51
CA HIS A 117 -14.80 4.08 -1.49
C HIS A 117 -14.34 3.10 -2.58
N GLY A 118 -13.86 3.65 -3.69
CA GLY A 118 -13.40 2.79 -4.76
C GLY A 118 -13.08 3.56 -6.04
N TYR A 119 -12.69 2.81 -7.06
CA TYR A 119 -12.39 3.38 -8.37
C TYR A 119 -12.62 2.39 -9.50
N ALA A 120 -12.79 2.94 -10.69
CA ALA A 120 -12.70 2.22 -11.95
C ALA A 120 -11.78 3.00 -12.90
N TRP A 121 -10.84 2.30 -13.52
CA TRP A 121 -9.93 2.85 -14.50
C TRP A 121 -10.25 2.29 -15.88
N GLY A 122 -10.37 3.13 -16.89
CA GLY A 122 -10.19 2.75 -18.28
C GLY A 122 -8.77 3.10 -18.68
N VAL A 123 -7.97 2.11 -19.04
CA VAL A 123 -6.54 2.24 -19.32
C VAL A 123 -6.23 1.75 -20.73
N TYR A 124 -5.35 2.45 -21.42
CA TYR A 124 -4.61 1.94 -22.57
C TYR A 124 -3.12 2.06 -22.29
N THR A 125 -2.41 0.94 -22.41
CA THR A 125 -0.95 0.90 -22.28
C THR A 125 -0.34 0.36 -23.58
N ASP A 126 0.84 0.89 -23.93
CA ASP A 126 1.70 0.40 -24.99
C ASP A 126 3.12 0.25 -24.42
N GLN A 127 3.54 -0.98 -24.28
CA GLN A 127 4.86 -1.35 -23.81
C GLN A 127 5.72 -1.68 -25.02
N GLY A 128 6.58 -0.75 -25.44
CA GLY A 128 7.37 -0.90 -26.64
C GLY A 128 8.53 -1.89 -26.51
N GLY A 129 9.16 -2.23 -27.62
CA GLY A 129 10.27 -3.16 -27.73
C GLY A 129 9.86 -4.53 -28.28
N ALA A 130 10.83 -5.44 -28.43
CA ALA A 130 10.60 -6.76 -29.05
C ALA A 130 9.66 -7.67 -28.22
N ARG A 131 9.63 -7.49 -26.89
CA ARG A 131 8.72 -8.17 -25.95
C ARG A 131 7.58 -7.28 -25.50
N GLY A 132 7.45 -6.12 -26.13
CA GLY A 132 6.34 -5.21 -25.89
C GLY A 132 5.01 -5.74 -26.40
N ASP A 133 3.94 -5.21 -25.84
CA ASP A 133 2.56 -5.51 -26.22
C ASP A 133 1.71 -4.30 -25.86
N ASP A 134 0.52 -4.16 -26.46
CA ASP A 134 -0.43 -3.11 -26.13
C ASP A 134 -1.78 -3.68 -25.70
N LYS A 135 -2.50 -2.94 -24.87
CA LYS A 135 -3.83 -3.35 -24.41
C LYS A 135 -4.66 -2.19 -23.90
N ALA A 136 -5.95 -2.19 -24.26
CA ALA A 136 -6.98 -1.47 -23.55
C ALA A 136 -7.62 -2.40 -22.50
N TYR A 137 -7.77 -1.92 -21.25
CA TYR A 137 -8.32 -2.73 -20.17
C TYR A 137 -9.01 -1.87 -19.10
N VAL A 138 -9.72 -2.52 -18.21
CA VAL A 138 -10.38 -1.89 -17.06
C VAL A 138 -9.84 -2.50 -15.79
N GLN A 139 -9.46 -1.65 -14.84
CA GLN A 139 -9.16 -2.03 -13.46
C GLN A 139 -10.24 -1.47 -12.55
N SER A 140 -10.51 -2.14 -11.45
CA SER A 140 -11.49 -1.65 -10.48
C SER A 140 -11.15 -2.13 -9.06
N MET A 141 -11.58 -1.33 -8.10
CA MET A 141 -11.58 -1.70 -6.69
C MET A 141 -12.76 -1.01 -6.02
N LEU A 142 -13.51 -1.75 -5.21
CA LEU A 142 -14.53 -1.25 -4.33
C LEU A 142 -14.27 -1.78 -2.93
N MET A 143 -14.06 -0.90 -1.97
CA MET A 143 -13.93 -1.23 -0.56
C MET A 143 -15.13 -0.72 0.22
N ALA A 144 -15.63 -1.55 1.13
CA ALA A 144 -16.64 -1.16 2.10
C ALA A 144 -16.21 -1.59 3.50
N THR A 145 -16.42 -0.70 4.46
CA THR A 145 -16.21 -0.99 5.88
C THR A 145 -17.48 -0.72 6.67
N ALA A 146 -17.72 -1.53 7.70
CA ALA A 146 -18.78 -1.30 8.67
C ALA A 146 -18.17 -1.35 10.07
N GLU A 147 -18.31 -0.27 10.81
CA GLU A 147 -17.69 -0.11 12.12
C GLU A 147 -18.74 0.20 13.17
N ARG A 148 -18.62 -0.42 14.37
CA ARG A 148 -19.45 -0.11 15.52
C ARG A 148 -18.71 -0.29 16.84
N PRO A 149 -19.02 0.52 17.86
CA PRO A 149 -18.59 0.26 19.22
C PRO A 149 -19.28 -1.01 19.78
N LEU A 150 -18.53 -1.77 20.58
CA LEU A 150 -19.01 -2.94 21.33
C LEU A 150 -19.04 -2.63 22.84
N GLY A 151 -19.58 -1.47 23.23
CA GLY A 151 -19.51 -0.93 24.56
C GLY A 151 -18.28 -0.04 24.78
N ASP A 152 -17.94 0.24 26.04
CA ASP A 152 -16.81 1.12 26.37
C ASP A 152 -15.48 0.42 26.10
N GLY A 153 -14.64 1.03 25.27
CA GLY A 153 -13.27 0.58 25.00
C GLY A 153 -13.14 -0.62 24.05
N ALA A 154 -14.20 -1.03 23.34
CA ALA A 154 -14.11 -2.07 22.32
C ALA A 154 -14.80 -1.64 21.02
N ARG A 155 -14.30 -2.06 19.87
CA ARG A 155 -14.82 -1.73 18.55
C ARG A 155 -14.69 -2.92 17.60
N LEU A 156 -15.74 -3.14 16.81
CA LEU A 156 -15.75 -4.10 15.70
C LEU A 156 -15.70 -3.35 14.38
N THR A 157 -14.80 -3.76 13.49
CA THR A 157 -14.74 -3.31 12.10
C THR A 157 -14.87 -4.53 11.18
N LEU A 158 -15.84 -4.51 10.27
CA LEU A 158 -15.94 -5.45 9.15
C LEU A 158 -15.39 -4.78 7.91
N LYS A 159 -14.56 -5.51 7.15
CA LYS A 159 -13.90 -5.01 5.94
C LYS A 159 -14.18 -5.92 4.77
N SER A 160 -14.49 -5.33 3.62
CA SER A 160 -14.62 -6.06 2.37
C SER A 160 -14.00 -5.23 1.23
N MET A 161 -13.29 -5.90 0.33
CA MET A 161 -12.72 -5.30 -0.87
C MET A 161 -12.94 -6.24 -2.05
N PHE A 162 -13.37 -5.67 -3.17
CA PHE A 162 -13.72 -6.40 -4.39
C PHE A 162 -13.07 -5.77 -5.60
N SER A 163 -12.76 -6.61 -6.61
CA SER A 163 -12.33 -6.19 -7.93
C SER A 163 -13.09 -6.94 -9.02
N LEU A 164 -13.34 -6.28 -10.15
CA LEU A 164 -13.88 -6.91 -11.36
C LEU A 164 -12.79 -7.23 -12.39
N GLU A 165 -11.54 -7.24 -11.98
CA GLU A 165 -10.40 -7.57 -12.85
C GLU A 165 -10.41 -9.01 -13.38
N PRO A 166 -11.07 -10.01 -12.77
CA PRO A 166 -11.24 -11.31 -13.41
C PRO A 166 -11.88 -11.24 -14.80
N LEU A 167 -12.62 -10.16 -15.13
CA LEU A 167 -13.16 -9.89 -16.46
C LEU A 167 -12.10 -9.49 -17.50
N MET A 168 -10.89 -9.12 -17.07
CA MET A 168 -9.84 -8.58 -17.94
C MET A 168 -9.23 -9.64 -18.87
N SER A 169 -9.03 -10.80 -18.47
CA SER A 169 -8.45 -12.04 -19.01
C SER A 169 -7.38 -12.58 -18.07
N ALA A 170 -7.16 -13.89 -18.08
CA ALA A 170 -6.18 -14.57 -17.20
C ALA A 170 -4.75 -14.00 -17.33
N ARG A 171 -4.38 -13.52 -18.53
CA ARG A 171 -3.04 -12.96 -18.78
C ARG A 171 -2.89 -11.49 -18.34
N GLY A 172 -3.88 -10.87 -17.70
CA GLY A 172 -3.80 -9.50 -17.24
C GLY A 172 -3.44 -8.49 -18.33
N TYR A 173 -2.50 -7.58 -18.07
CA TYR A 173 -2.08 -6.53 -19.00
C TYR A 173 -0.55 -6.44 -19.15
N PRO A 174 -0.04 -5.88 -20.28
CA PRO A 174 1.40 -5.69 -20.50
C PRO A 174 2.02 -4.76 -19.46
N ASN A 175 3.14 -5.20 -18.87
CA ASN A 175 3.97 -4.39 -17.96
C ASN A 175 5.39 -4.95 -18.03
N LEU A 176 6.27 -4.36 -18.82
CA LEU A 176 7.62 -4.86 -19.08
C LEU A 176 8.37 -5.10 -17.77
N PHE A 177 9.04 -6.26 -17.68
CA PHE A 177 9.83 -6.75 -16.54
C PHE A 177 9.00 -7.12 -15.29
N ALA A 178 7.67 -7.03 -15.34
CA ALA A 178 6.83 -7.64 -14.32
C ALA A 178 6.79 -9.15 -14.51
N THR A 179 6.88 -9.90 -13.41
CA THR A 179 6.78 -11.36 -13.35
C THR A 179 6.01 -11.77 -12.12
N GLY A 180 5.80 -13.05 -11.95
CA GLY A 180 5.04 -13.67 -10.88
C GLY A 180 3.67 -14.14 -11.34
N GLU A 181 3.15 -15.15 -10.65
CA GLU A 181 1.92 -15.84 -10.96
C GLU A 181 1.90 -16.54 -12.34
N THR A 182 0.81 -17.22 -12.64
CA THR A 182 0.62 -17.98 -13.87
C THR A 182 -0.68 -17.64 -14.58
N ALA A 183 -0.74 -17.97 -15.86
CA ALA A 183 -1.97 -18.00 -16.64
C ALA A 183 -1.95 -19.23 -17.54
N ASN A 184 -2.95 -20.10 -17.39
CA ASN A 184 -3.04 -21.43 -18.05
C ASN A 184 -1.81 -22.30 -17.77
N GLY A 185 -1.30 -22.29 -16.53
CA GLY A 185 -0.13 -23.04 -16.09
C GLY A 185 1.22 -22.52 -16.60
N ILE A 186 1.25 -21.33 -17.21
CA ILE A 186 2.47 -20.72 -17.76
C ILE A 186 2.76 -19.44 -16.99
N GLY A 187 4.02 -19.27 -16.53
CA GLY A 187 4.47 -18.07 -15.84
C GLY A 187 4.22 -16.79 -16.65
N LEU A 188 3.71 -15.79 -15.99
CA LEU A 188 3.51 -14.46 -16.57
C LEU A 188 4.84 -13.70 -16.58
N ILE A 189 5.30 -13.35 -17.76
CA ILE A 189 6.51 -12.54 -17.97
C ILE A 189 6.14 -11.31 -18.79
N ASP A 190 6.62 -10.15 -18.37
CA ASP A 190 6.30 -8.84 -18.95
C ASP A 190 4.80 -8.51 -18.88
N ARG A 191 4.13 -9.05 -17.88
CA ARG A 191 2.69 -8.85 -17.66
C ARG A 191 2.37 -8.78 -16.18
N GLN A 192 1.35 -7.99 -15.86
CA GLN A 192 0.71 -7.98 -14.56
C GLN A 192 -0.55 -8.83 -14.62
N HIS A 193 -0.69 -9.75 -13.68
CA HIS A 193 -1.90 -10.56 -13.48
C HIS A 193 -3.10 -9.71 -13.02
N PRO A 194 -4.35 -10.16 -13.25
CA PRO A 194 -5.53 -9.53 -12.69
C PRO A 194 -5.68 -9.85 -11.20
N HIS A 195 -6.30 -8.98 -10.44
CA HIS A 195 -6.70 -9.29 -9.07
C HIS A 195 -7.90 -10.23 -9.03
N ASP A 196 -8.08 -10.90 -7.89
CA ASP A 196 -9.26 -11.73 -7.61
C ASP A 196 -10.49 -10.87 -7.34
N LEU A 197 -11.69 -11.46 -7.50
CA LEU A 197 -12.95 -10.82 -7.13
C LEU A 197 -12.94 -10.40 -5.66
N PHE A 198 -12.52 -11.32 -4.78
CA PHE A 198 -12.45 -11.07 -3.35
C PHE A 198 -11.01 -10.70 -2.95
N MET A 199 -10.78 -9.42 -2.71
CA MET A 199 -9.46 -8.93 -2.28
C MET A 199 -9.34 -8.84 -0.75
N GLU A 200 -10.45 -8.60 -0.05
CA GLU A 200 -10.52 -8.64 1.43
C GLU A 200 -11.93 -9.03 1.88
N LEU A 201 -12.04 -9.97 2.79
CA LEU A 201 -13.23 -10.28 3.59
C LEU A 201 -12.74 -10.60 5.00
N ALA A 202 -12.74 -9.61 5.87
CA ALA A 202 -12.12 -9.70 7.18
C ALA A 202 -12.91 -8.95 8.25
N ALA A 203 -12.68 -9.33 9.49
CA ALA A 203 -13.15 -8.62 10.67
C ALA A 203 -11.97 -8.22 11.55
N ARG A 204 -12.10 -7.09 12.23
CA ARG A 204 -11.15 -6.61 13.23
C ARG A 204 -11.88 -6.25 14.50
N ILE A 205 -11.36 -6.69 15.63
CA ILE A 205 -11.79 -6.28 16.97
C ILE A 205 -10.61 -5.53 17.61
N ASP A 206 -10.90 -4.31 18.05
CA ASP A 206 -10.00 -3.49 18.84
C ASP A 206 -10.50 -3.42 20.26
N VAL A 207 -9.60 -3.52 21.24
CA VAL A 207 -9.89 -3.42 22.67
C VAL A 207 -8.87 -2.51 23.33
N ASP A 208 -9.34 -1.47 24.01
CA ASP A 208 -8.48 -0.59 24.78
C ASP A 208 -7.98 -1.32 26.03
N ILE A 209 -6.68 -1.47 26.13
CA ILE A 209 -5.99 -2.19 27.24
C ILE A 209 -5.38 -1.23 28.26
N ALA A 210 -5.13 0.02 27.88
CA ALA A 210 -4.65 1.11 28.74
C ALA A 210 -4.92 2.46 28.03
N PRO A 211 -4.83 3.59 28.73
CA PRO A 211 -4.90 4.91 28.09
C PRO A 211 -3.88 5.04 26.97
N GLY A 212 -4.36 5.24 25.73
CA GLY A 212 -3.55 5.36 24.52
C GLY A 212 -2.92 4.05 24.01
N ALA A 213 -3.39 2.90 24.49
CA ALA A 213 -2.96 1.59 24.02
C ALA A 213 -4.16 0.67 23.73
N THR A 214 -4.14 0.07 22.54
CA THR A 214 -5.22 -0.78 22.01
C THR A 214 -4.62 -2.10 21.55
N ALA A 215 -5.15 -3.23 22.02
CA ALA A 215 -4.89 -4.54 21.43
C ALA A 215 -5.90 -4.83 20.33
N PHE A 216 -5.50 -5.55 19.30
CA PHE A 216 -6.43 -5.92 18.24
C PHE A 216 -6.20 -7.34 17.74
N LEU A 217 -7.30 -7.91 17.23
CA LEU A 217 -7.33 -9.15 16.46
C LEU A 217 -8.00 -8.85 15.11
N TYR A 218 -7.32 -9.19 14.03
CA TYR A 218 -7.81 -9.07 12.66
C TYR A 218 -7.74 -10.42 11.98
N GLY A 219 -8.68 -10.74 11.11
CA GLY A 219 -8.59 -11.93 10.27
C GLY A 219 -9.85 -12.22 9.50
N GLY A 220 -9.72 -13.14 8.55
CA GLY A 220 -10.80 -13.55 7.68
C GLY A 220 -10.41 -14.62 6.67
N PRO A 221 -11.37 -15.07 5.85
CA PRO A 221 -11.08 -16.01 4.77
C PRO A 221 -10.23 -15.40 3.68
N VAL A 222 -10.27 -14.07 3.49
CA VAL A 222 -9.42 -13.31 2.57
C VAL A 222 -8.93 -12.05 3.30
N GLY A 223 -7.63 -11.76 3.22
CA GLY A 223 -7.06 -10.57 3.84
C GLY A 223 -5.57 -10.42 3.58
N GLU A 224 -4.95 -9.46 4.30
CA GLU A 224 -3.54 -9.14 4.17
C GLU A 224 -2.81 -9.38 5.49
N PRO A 225 -1.71 -10.16 5.51
CA PRO A 225 -0.89 -10.36 6.70
C PRO A 225 -0.03 -9.13 7.03
N ALA A 226 0.51 -9.08 8.23
CA ALA A 226 1.44 -8.06 8.69
C ALA A 226 2.83 -8.23 8.03
N LEU A 227 2.90 -8.01 6.72
CA LEU A 227 4.11 -8.15 5.91
C LEU A 227 4.14 -7.09 4.79
N GLY A 228 5.21 -6.31 4.74
CA GLY A 228 5.36 -5.25 3.76
C GLY A 228 4.70 -3.91 4.14
N PRO A 229 4.83 -2.91 3.27
CA PRO A 229 4.05 -1.68 3.32
C PRO A 229 2.58 -1.94 2.96
N SER A 230 1.72 -0.96 3.14
CA SER A 230 0.36 -1.01 2.57
C SER A 230 0.39 -1.31 1.07
N ALA A 231 -0.53 -2.11 0.56
CA ALA A 231 -0.62 -2.47 -0.85
C ALA A 231 -0.64 -1.23 -1.76
N PHE A 232 -0.03 -1.33 -2.95
CA PHE A 232 0.20 -0.16 -3.83
C PHE A 232 -1.08 0.60 -4.18
N MET A 233 -2.21 -0.09 -4.34
CA MET A 233 -3.51 0.51 -4.65
C MET A 233 -4.09 1.35 -3.51
N MET A 234 -3.59 1.15 -2.28
CA MET A 234 -4.02 1.86 -1.07
C MET A 234 -3.05 2.97 -0.64
N ARG A 235 -1.92 3.16 -1.37
CA ARG A 235 -0.96 4.24 -1.08
C ARG A 235 -1.29 5.50 -1.88
N ARG A 236 -1.40 6.66 -1.22
CA ARG A 236 -1.61 7.95 -1.92
C ARG A 236 -0.46 8.32 -2.86
N SER A 237 0.77 7.87 -2.55
CA SER A 237 1.94 8.04 -3.42
C SER A 237 1.77 7.34 -4.79
N SER A 238 0.96 6.28 -4.85
CA SER A 238 0.65 5.51 -6.06
C SER A 238 -0.65 5.92 -6.76
N ARG A 239 -1.38 6.90 -6.25
CA ARG A 239 -2.77 7.23 -6.58
C ARG A 239 -3.09 7.34 -8.07
N TYR A 240 -2.15 7.81 -8.89
CA TYR A 240 -2.32 7.98 -10.33
C TYR A 240 -1.40 7.09 -11.18
N ASN A 241 -0.69 6.14 -10.56
CA ASN A 241 0.01 5.09 -11.27
C ASN A 241 -0.99 3.99 -11.66
N ALA A 242 -1.43 3.96 -12.92
CA ALA A 242 -2.37 2.95 -13.41
C ALA A 242 -1.73 1.56 -13.52
N GLU A 243 -0.41 1.47 -13.63
CA GLU A 243 0.34 0.22 -13.67
C GLU A 243 0.76 -0.22 -12.27
N ALA A 244 0.63 -1.51 -11.97
CA ALA A 244 1.23 -2.10 -10.79
C ALA A 244 2.76 -1.91 -10.81
N PRO A 245 3.41 -1.83 -9.63
CA PRO A 245 4.86 -1.81 -9.57
C PRO A 245 5.44 -3.12 -10.12
N ILE A 246 6.58 -3.06 -10.85
CA ILE A 246 7.32 -4.28 -11.20
C ILE A 246 7.98 -4.91 -9.97
N THR A 247 8.01 -4.20 -8.85
CA THR A 247 8.46 -4.64 -7.53
C THR A 247 7.35 -5.26 -6.68
N HIS A 248 6.13 -5.42 -7.21
CA HIS A 248 4.95 -5.91 -6.49
C HIS A 248 5.24 -7.22 -5.72
N HIS A 249 5.85 -8.22 -6.36
CA HIS A 249 6.17 -9.50 -5.73
C HIS A 249 7.30 -9.43 -4.67
N TRP A 250 7.94 -8.29 -4.48
CA TRP A 250 8.91 -8.05 -3.40
C TRP A 250 8.29 -7.37 -2.17
N PHE A 251 7.20 -6.62 -2.35
CA PHE A 251 6.64 -5.79 -1.27
C PHE A 251 5.28 -6.24 -0.78
N ASP A 252 4.35 -6.46 -1.69
CA ASP A 252 2.93 -6.55 -1.39
C ASP A 252 2.18 -7.66 -2.17
N SER A 253 2.86 -8.72 -2.64
CA SER A 253 2.19 -9.87 -3.29
C SER A 253 1.21 -10.60 -2.35
N THR A 254 1.41 -10.51 -1.03
CA THR A 254 0.54 -11.13 -0.03
C THR A 254 -0.69 -10.29 0.33
N HIS A 255 -0.99 -9.20 -0.39
CA HIS A 255 -2.14 -8.34 -0.07
C HIS A 255 -3.50 -9.04 -0.31
N ILE A 256 -3.52 -10.13 -1.09
CA ILE A 256 -4.65 -11.06 -1.19
C ILE A 256 -4.14 -12.43 -0.73
N THR A 257 -4.57 -12.86 0.45
CA THR A 257 -4.18 -14.13 1.05
C THR A 257 -5.42 -14.85 1.56
N TYR A 258 -5.55 -16.14 1.21
CA TYR A 258 -6.68 -16.98 1.61
C TYR A 258 -6.46 -17.59 2.99
N GLY A 259 -7.05 -16.95 4.00
CA GLY A 259 -6.90 -17.25 5.42
C GLY A 259 -5.78 -16.44 6.05
N VAL A 260 -6.16 -15.53 6.93
CA VAL A 260 -5.24 -14.70 7.71
C VAL A 260 -5.78 -14.47 9.10
N VAL A 261 -4.88 -14.50 10.08
CA VAL A 261 -5.14 -14.07 11.46
C VAL A 261 -3.94 -13.23 11.90
N THR A 262 -4.21 -12.01 12.32
CA THR A 262 -3.20 -11.06 12.81
C THR A 262 -3.60 -10.59 14.20
N ALA A 263 -2.68 -10.66 15.15
CA ALA A 263 -2.82 -10.05 16.46
C ALA A 263 -1.76 -8.96 16.65
N GLY A 264 -2.13 -7.88 17.29
CA GLY A 264 -1.20 -6.78 17.52
C GLY A 264 -1.60 -5.85 18.66
N VAL A 265 -0.67 -4.97 18.98
CA VAL A 265 -0.85 -3.90 19.96
C VAL A 265 -0.40 -2.58 19.33
N SER A 266 -1.24 -1.58 19.47
CA SER A 266 -0.96 -0.20 19.12
C SER A 266 -0.82 0.61 20.40
N ALA A 267 0.27 1.35 20.55
CA ALA A 267 0.46 2.24 21.68
C ALA A 267 1.09 3.55 21.20
N SER A 268 0.38 4.67 21.39
CA SER A 268 0.86 5.99 20.98
C SER A 268 1.30 6.00 19.50
N ARG A 269 2.60 6.01 19.22
CA ARG A 269 3.20 6.10 17.89
C ARG A 269 3.71 4.77 17.33
N PHE A 270 3.51 3.67 18.04
CA PHE A 270 4.01 2.36 17.66
C PHE A 270 2.89 1.35 17.48
N GLN A 271 3.09 0.43 16.55
CA GLN A 271 2.31 -0.80 16.42
C GLN A 271 3.26 -1.96 16.24
N ILE A 272 3.01 -3.05 16.96
CA ILE A 272 3.70 -4.33 16.76
C ILE A 272 2.64 -5.38 16.54
N GLU A 273 2.82 -6.20 15.53
CA GLU A 273 1.83 -7.18 15.10
C GLU A 273 2.49 -8.44 14.54
N ALA A 274 1.78 -9.55 14.62
CA ALA A 274 2.19 -10.83 14.06
C ALA A 274 1.01 -11.49 13.37
N SER A 275 1.27 -12.18 12.26
CA SER A 275 0.27 -12.88 11.47
C SER A 275 0.62 -14.35 11.27
N ALA A 276 -0.42 -15.18 11.22
CA ALA A 276 -0.40 -16.48 10.58
C ALA A 276 -1.31 -16.44 9.36
N PHE A 277 -0.86 -16.99 8.22
CA PHE A 277 -1.58 -16.86 6.96
C PHE A 277 -1.22 -18.00 5.98
N ARG A 278 -1.96 -18.10 4.86
CA ARG A 278 -1.61 -19.00 3.76
C ARG A 278 -0.50 -18.36 2.92
N GLY A 279 0.59 -19.09 2.70
CA GLY A 279 1.75 -18.57 1.96
C GLY A 279 1.57 -18.57 0.46
N ARG A 280 0.85 -19.55 -0.09
CA ARG A 280 0.58 -19.65 -1.52
C ARG A 280 -0.20 -18.42 -2.00
N GLU A 281 0.30 -17.76 -3.05
CA GLU A 281 -0.41 -16.75 -3.79
C GLU A 281 -1.71 -17.30 -4.38
N PRO A 282 -2.71 -16.45 -4.71
CA PRO A 282 -3.96 -16.87 -5.34
C PRO A 282 -3.71 -17.71 -6.60
N ASP A 283 -4.59 -18.67 -6.86
CA ASP A 283 -4.55 -19.46 -8.10
C ASP A 283 -5.19 -18.70 -9.29
N GLU A 284 -5.36 -19.36 -10.42
CA GLU A 284 -5.91 -18.76 -11.64
C GLU A 284 -7.45 -18.63 -11.62
N GLU A 285 -8.14 -19.23 -10.64
CA GLU A 285 -9.60 -19.23 -10.48
C GLU A 285 -10.10 -18.00 -9.70
N ARG A 286 -9.95 -16.84 -10.27
CA ARG A 286 -10.09 -15.50 -9.68
C ARG A 286 -11.50 -15.13 -9.17
N TRP A 287 -12.50 -15.98 -9.37
CA TRP A 287 -13.90 -15.69 -8.98
C TRP A 287 -14.29 -16.24 -7.61
N GLY A 288 -13.51 -17.16 -7.06
CA GLY A 288 -13.78 -17.88 -5.83
C GLY A 288 -12.99 -17.42 -4.63
N ILE A 289 -13.19 -18.12 -3.53
CA ILE A 289 -12.34 -18.05 -2.33
C ILE A 289 -11.74 -19.44 -2.16
N GLU A 290 -10.44 -19.53 -2.14
CA GLU A 290 -9.74 -20.78 -1.93
C GLU A 290 -9.81 -21.21 -0.45
N THR A 291 -9.55 -22.50 -0.20
CA THR A 291 -9.55 -23.03 1.17
C THR A 291 -8.52 -22.31 2.03
N PRO A 292 -8.94 -21.64 3.12
CA PRO A 292 -8.03 -20.98 4.06
C PRO A 292 -7.02 -21.95 4.68
N LYS A 293 -5.77 -21.49 4.85
CA LYS A 293 -4.68 -22.22 5.48
C LYS A 293 -3.79 -21.25 6.26
N LEU A 294 -3.14 -21.74 7.31
CA LEU A 294 -2.22 -20.95 8.14
C LEU A 294 -0.88 -21.69 8.21
N ASP A 295 -0.10 -21.65 7.13
CA ASP A 295 1.17 -22.37 7.00
C ASP A 295 2.40 -21.45 6.95
N SER A 296 2.16 -20.15 7.00
CA SER A 296 3.14 -19.09 6.94
C SER A 296 2.95 -18.12 8.10
N TRP A 297 3.96 -17.29 8.37
CA TRP A 297 3.89 -16.31 9.43
C TRP A 297 4.69 -15.06 9.11
N SER A 298 4.33 -13.95 9.74
CA SER A 298 5.06 -12.69 9.65
C SER A 298 4.98 -11.89 10.94
N VAL A 299 5.89 -10.92 11.06
CA VAL A 299 5.89 -9.90 12.11
C VAL A 299 6.16 -8.54 11.48
N ARG A 300 5.49 -7.49 11.96
CA ARG A 300 5.70 -6.10 11.51
C ARG A 300 5.73 -5.16 12.71
N GLY A 301 6.72 -4.28 12.72
CA GLY A 301 6.79 -3.11 13.59
C GLY A 301 6.56 -1.85 12.77
N THR A 302 5.65 -0.98 13.21
CA THR A 302 5.37 0.32 12.58
C THR A 302 5.61 1.45 13.56
N TRP A 303 6.18 2.54 13.08
CA TRP A 303 6.46 3.76 13.81
C TRP A 303 5.92 4.99 13.07
N THR A 304 5.10 5.79 13.76
CA THR A 304 4.48 7.03 13.24
C THR A 304 4.94 8.21 14.11
N PRO A 305 6.16 8.78 13.86
CA PRO A 305 6.73 9.84 14.71
C PRO A 305 5.91 11.12 14.73
N SER A 306 5.18 11.39 13.66
CA SER A 306 4.24 12.50 13.51
C SER A 306 3.11 12.09 12.55
N PRO A 307 2.02 12.87 12.41
CA PRO A 307 0.98 12.59 11.44
C PRO A 307 1.46 12.53 9.99
N ASN A 308 2.59 13.18 9.66
CA ASN A 308 3.12 13.19 8.30
C ASN A 308 3.99 11.99 7.96
N TRP A 309 4.37 11.14 8.92
CA TRP A 309 5.32 10.08 8.69
C TRP A 309 4.84 8.74 9.23
N ALA A 310 5.02 7.70 8.42
CA ALA A 310 4.88 6.31 8.85
C ALA A 310 6.05 5.48 8.33
N ALA A 311 6.67 4.69 9.19
CA ALA A 311 7.75 3.78 8.82
C ALA A 311 7.45 2.38 9.34
N GLN A 312 7.82 1.34 8.60
CA GLN A 312 7.67 -0.04 9.02
C GLN A 312 8.92 -0.86 8.69
N VAL A 313 9.11 -1.92 9.48
CA VAL A 313 10.00 -3.04 9.17
C VAL A 313 9.22 -4.31 9.43
N SER A 314 9.28 -5.26 8.49
CA SER A 314 8.63 -6.55 8.63
C SER A 314 9.50 -7.70 8.15
N TYR A 315 9.25 -8.88 8.70
CA TYR A 315 9.83 -10.13 8.24
C TYR A 315 8.77 -11.21 8.23
N GLY A 316 8.78 -12.04 7.18
CA GLY A 316 7.89 -13.19 7.03
C GLY A 316 8.61 -14.42 6.51
N ARG A 317 8.13 -15.60 6.93
CA ARG A 317 8.41 -16.89 6.32
C ARG A 317 7.17 -17.32 5.57
N ILE A 318 7.27 -17.41 4.26
CA ILE A 318 6.19 -17.71 3.34
C ILE A 318 6.45 -19.10 2.77
N LYS A 319 5.48 -19.99 2.88
CA LYS A 319 5.59 -21.35 2.40
C LYS A 319 5.14 -21.42 0.95
N SER A 320 6.03 -21.86 0.06
CA SER A 320 5.73 -22.16 -1.34
C SER A 320 4.84 -21.10 -2.00
N PRO A 321 5.27 -19.80 -2.04
CA PRO A 321 4.41 -18.72 -2.50
C PRO A 321 4.01 -18.86 -3.96
N GLU A 322 4.95 -19.25 -4.82
CA GLU A 322 4.78 -19.23 -6.26
C GLU A 322 4.40 -20.60 -6.82
N ALA A 323 3.47 -20.63 -7.79
CA ALA A 323 2.94 -21.85 -8.37
C ALA A 323 3.99 -22.67 -9.15
N LEU A 324 4.98 -21.98 -9.75
CA LEU A 324 6.06 -22.64 -10.53
C LEU A 324 7.23 -23.11 -9.66
N HIS A 325 7.25 -22.75 -8.38
CA HIS A 325 8.32 -23.05 -7.43
C HIS A 325 7.78 -23.72 -6.15
N ASP A 326 7.02 -24.80 -6.31
CA ASP A 326 6.31 -25.50 -5.22
C ASP A 326 7.23 -25.95 -4.07
N ASP A 327 8.49 -26.26 -4.37
CA ASP A 327 9.48 -26.75 -3.40
C ASP A 327 10.28 -25.61 -2.74
N GLU A 328 10.02 -24.36 -3.09
CA GLU A 328 10.74 -23.20 -2.56
C GLU A 328 9.88 -22.44 -1.57
N ASP A 329 10.38 -22.29 -0.35
CA ASP A 329 9.85 -21.33 0.62
C ASP A 329 10.54 -19.99 0.44
N GLU A 330 9.97 -18.94 1.04
CA GLU A 330 10.54 -17.61 0.99
C GLU A 330 10.70 -16.99 2.39
N GLY A 331 11.85 -16.35 2.65
CA GLY A 331 12.06 -15.42 3.73
C GLY A 331 12.04 -14.00 3.18
N ARG A 332 11.06 -13.18 3.56
CA ARG A 332 10.94 -11.80 3.06
C ARG A 332 11.20 -10.80 4.18
N LEU A 333 12.20 -9.94 3.99
CA LEU A 333 12.45 -8.78 4.80
C LEU A 333 12.00 -7.54 4.04
N THR A 334 11.22 -6.66 4.65
CA THR A 334 10.86 -5.37 4.05
C THR A 334 11.09 -4.23 5.03
N ALA A 335 11.39 -3.06 4.50
CA ALA A 335 11.39 -1.80 5.21
C ALA A 335 10.80 -0.72 4.33
N SER A 336 9.99 0.17 4.89
CA SER A 336 9.44 1.30 4.14
C SER A 336 9.27 2.53 5.03
N ILE A 337 9.25 3.69 4.36
CA ILE A 337 8.95 4.98 4.96
C ILE A 337 8.02 5.75 4.04
N GLY A 338 6.92 6.25 4.59
CA GLY A 338 5.96 7.12 3.91
C GLY A 338 5.97 8.52 4.51
N TYR A 339 5.86 9.50 3.66
CA TYR A 339 5.55 10.89 3.99
C TYR A 339 4.26 11.30 3.30
N GLY A 340 3.38 11.99 4.02
CA GLY A 340 2.15 12.54 3.47
C GLY A 340 1.78 13.87 4.10
N ASP A 341 1.27 14.78 3.25
CA ASP A 341 0.55 16.00 3.64
C ASP A 341 -0.59 16.25 2.63
N ASP A 342 -1.24 17.42 2.69
CA ASP A 342 -2.36 17.77 1.81
C ASP A 342 -2.01 17.75 0.32
N ARG A 343 -0.72 17.91 -0.04
CA ARG A 343 -0.26 18.10 -1.41
C ARG A 343 0.71 17.06 -1.91
N LEU A 344 1.51 16.49 -1.03
CA LEU A 344 2.58 15.58 -1.38
C LEU A 344 2.42 14.26 -0.62
N SER A 345 2.51 13.15 -1.33
CA SER A 345 2.64 11.83 -0.75
C SER A 345 3.83 11.13 -1.40
N VAL A 346 4.71 10.55 -0.57
CA VAL A 346 5.94 9.87 -1.00
C VAL A 346 6.07 8.56 -0.23
N THR A 347 6.43 7.50 -0.92
CA THR A 347 6.79 6.22 -0.29
C THR A 347 8.14 5.75 -0.83
N GLY A 348 9.06 5.45 0.09
CA GLY A 348 10.30 4.74 -0.19
C GLY A 348 10.26 3.35 0.45
N ALA A 349 10.69 2.31 -0.25
CA ALA A 349 10.69 0.95 0.27
C ALA A 349 11.91 0.14 -0.22
N PHE A 350 12.30 -0.83 0.62
CA PHE A 350 13.33 -1.83 0.36
C PHE A 350 12.80 -3.22 0.71
N SER A 351 13.15 -4.22 -0.11
CA SER A 351 12.89 -5.63 0.18
C SER A 351 14.09 -6.51 -0.15
N ALA A 352 14.24 -7.57 0.66
CA ALA A 352 15.11 -8.71 0.38
C ALA A 352 14.26 -9.98 0.43
N LYS A 353 14.06 -10.60 -0.73
CA LYS A 353 13.36 -11.85 -0.97
C LYS A 353 14.39 -12.97 -0.99
N ASN A 354 14.39 -13.84 0.02
CA ASN A 354 15.33 -14.95 0.16
C ASN A 354 14.61 -16.27 -0.19
N ARG A 355 14.86 -16.82 -1.36
CA ARG A 355 14.37 -18.15 -1.73
C ARG A 355 15.05 -19.25 -0.90
N LEU A 356 14.34 -20.28 -0.54
CA LEU A 356 14.80 -21.29 0.40
C LEU A 356 14.41 -22.71 -0.09
N PRO A 357 15.28 -23.35 -0.89
CA PRO A 357 16.66 -22.95 -1.28
C PRO A 357 16.69 -21.94 -2.42
N GLY A 358 17.71 -21.08 -2.46
CA GLY A 358 17.90 -20.19 -3.60
C GLY A 358 18.63 -18.89 -3.28
N PRO A 359 18.63 -17.93 -4.20
CA PRO A 359 19.29 -16.65 -4.03
C PRO A 359 18.51 -15.68 -3.14
N VAL A 360 19.18 -14.61 -2.74
CA VAL A 360 18.53 -13.41 -2.16
C VAL A 360 18.40 -12.38 -3.29
N LEU A 361 17.16 -12.02 -3.62
CA LEU A 361 16.83 -11.01 -4.60
C LEU A 361 16.38 -9.73 -3.89
N THR A 362 16.87 -8.58 -4.33
CA THR A 362 16.57 -7.29 -3.68
C THR A 362 15.76 -6.38 -4.58
N ALA A 363 14.92 -5.54 -3.96
CA ALA A 363 14.18 -4.52 -4.65
C ALA A 363 14.16 -3.20 -3.88
N TRP A 364 14.09 -2.09 -4.64
CA TRP A 364 13.92 -0.73 -4.15
C TRP A 364 12.78 -0.06 -4.91
N LEU A 365 12.00 0.73 -4.17
CA LEU A 365 10.92 1.54 -4.71
C LEU A 365 11.01 2.95 -4.14
N LEU A 366 10.81 3.93 -5.00
CA LEU A 366 10.49 5.31 -4.62
C LEU A 366 9.33 5.77 -5.48
N GLU A 367 8.22 6.13 -4.88
CA GLU A 367 7.06 6.67 -5.60
C GLU A 367 6.54 7.93 -4.93
N ALA A 368 5.98 8.83 -5.73
CA ALA A 368 5.43 10.08 -5.26
C ALA A 368 4.22 10.52 -6.09
N ASN A 369 3.30 11.22 -5.41
CA ASN A 369 2.23 11.98 -6.02
C ASN A 369 2.23 13.39 -5.42
N TRP A 370 2.31 14.41 -6.27
CA TRP A 370 2.30 15.81 -5.89
C TRP A 370 1.15 16.55 -6.55
N ASN A 371 0.32 17.18 -5.73
CA ASN A 371 -0.76 18.07 -6.14
C ASN A 371 -0.34 19.52 -5.91
N PRO A 372 0.24 20.23 -6.89
CA PRO A 372 0.70 21.60 -6.71
C PRO A 372 -0.47 22.57 -6.52
N THR A 373 -1.58 22.39 -7.21
CA THR A 373 -2.74 23.28 -7.15
C THR A 373 -3.95 22.68 -7.89
N GLY A 374 -5.14 22.88 -7.33
CA GLY A 374 -6.40 22.47 -7.95
C GLY A 374 -6.44 21.00 -8.31
N GLY A 375 -6.86 20.67 -9.53
CA GLY A 375 -6.94 19.31 -10.03
C GLY A 375 -5.63 18.76 -10.60
N HIS A 376 -4.52 19.51 -10.58
CA HIS A 376 -3.26 19.09 -11.19
C HIS A 376 -2.50 18.12 -10.30
N ASN A 377 -2.07 16.98 -10.84
CA ASN A 377 -1.28 15.98 -10.15
C ASN A 377 -0.09 15.58 -11.01
N LEU A 378 1.10 15.66 -10.44
CA LEU A 378 2.33 15.12 -10.98
C LEU A 378 2.68 13.89 -10.18
N PHE A 379 2.96 12.77 -10.84
CA PHE A 379 3.28 11.53 -10.16
C PHE A 379 4.45 10.82 -10.83
N GLY A 380 5.07 9.92 -10.10
CA GLY A 380 6.17 9.13 -10.64
C GLY A 380 6.57 8.00 -9.72
N ARG A 381 7.33 7.05 -10.30
CA ARG A 381 7.85 5.88 -9.60
C ARG A 381 9.21 5.52 -10.18
N VAL A 382 10.17 5.25 -9.30
CA VAL A 382 11.44 4.63 -9.65
C VAL A 382 11.52 3.31 -8.92
N GLU A 383 11.76 2.25 -9.66
CA GLU A 383 11.85 0.89 -9.18
C GLU A 383 13.18 0.29 -9.62
N ASN A 384 13.86 -0.41 -8.73
CA ASN A 384 15.07 -1.15 -9.04
C ASN A 384 14.93 -2.55 -8.46
N VAL A 385 14.91 -3.56 -9.29
CA VAL A 385 14.58 -4.94 -8.92
C VAL A 385 15.59 -5.92 -9.48
N GLU A 386 16.00 -6.91 -8.70
CA GLU A 386 16.64 -8.13 -9.17
C GLU A 386 15.55 -9.15 -9.46
N ASN A 387 15.49 -9.62 -10.72
CA ASN A 387 14.48 -10.55 -11.20
C ASN A 387 15.16 -11.69 -11.96
N ASP A 388 14.87 -12.93 -11.61
CA ASP A 388 15.42 -14.15 -12.21
C ASP A 388 14.38 -14.95 -13.01
N GLU A 389 13.15 -14.41 -13.16
CA GLU A 389 12.04 -15.01 -13.89
C GLU A 389 11.77 -14.39 -15.27
N LEU A 390 12.72 -13.58 -15.79
CA LEU A 390 12.53 -12.87 -17.05
C LEU A 390 12.55 -13.78 -18.30
N PHE A 391 12.89 -15.05 -18.15
CA PHE A 391 12.95 -16.01 -19.26
C PHE A 391 12.30 -17.33 -18.87
N PRO A 392 11.46 -17.89 -19.76
CA PRO A 392 10.80 -19.17 -19.50
C PRO A 392 11.80 -20.33 -19.48
N GLU A 393 11.37 -21.44 -18.92
CA GLU A 393 12.16 -22.66 -18.90
C GLU A 393 12.57 -23.08 -20.33
N GLY A 394 13.83 -23.53 -20.46
CA GLY A 394 14.42 -23.92 -21.74
C GLY A 394 15.11 -22.77 -22.52
N GLU A 395 14.95 -21.52 -22.12
CA GLU A 395 15.69 -20.41 -22.70
C GLU A 395 17.09 -20.24 -22.06
N PRO A 396 18.12 -19.74 -22.82
CA PRO A 396 19.50 -19.67 -22.33
C PRO A 396 19.72 -18.81 -21.10
N LEU A 397 18.84 -17.85 -20.83
CA LEU A 397 18.94 -16.92 -19.71
C LEU A 397 17.95 -17.26 -18.57
N HIS A 398 17.26 -18.42 -18.64
CA HIS A 398 16.35 -18.88 -17.60
C HIS A 398 17.06 -18.98 -16.24
N GLY A 399 16.41 -18.51 -15.18
CA GLY A 399 16.92 -18.57 -13.81
C GLY A 399 18.10 -17.62 -13.53
N GLN A 400 18.53 -16.79 -14.49
CA GLN A 400 19.54 -15.78 -14.24
C GLN A 400 18.93 -14.50 -13.67
N ALA A 401 19.44 -14.04 -12.55
CA ALA A 401 19.00 -12.79 -11.95
C ALA A 401 19.57 -11.57 -12.72
N PHE A 402 18.70 -10.68 -13.12
CA PHE A 402 19.02 -9.42 -13.77
C PHE A 402 18.49 -8.26 -12.97
N ARG A 403 19.31 -7.23 -12.79
CA ARG A 403 18.89 -5.98 -12.17
C ARG A 403 18.33 -5.04 -13.23
N VAL A 404 17.08 -4.63 -13.04
CA VAL A 404 16.36 -3.70 -13.92
C VAL A 404 15.92 -2.49 -13.12
N THR A 405 16.03 -1.31 -13.73
CA THR A 405 15.47 -0.06 -13.17
C THR A 405 14.39 0.45 -14.09
N LYS A 406 13.15 0.61 -13.58
CA LYS A 406 12.04 1.29 -14.26
C LYS A 406 11.92 2.70 -13.68
N MET A 407 11.88 3.71 -14.55
CA MET A 407 11.65 5.11 -14.20
C MET A 407 10.39 5.58 -14.90
N GLN A 408 9.35 5.87 -14.14
CA GLN A 408 8.04 6.30 -14.64
C GLN A 408 7.71 7.70 -14.14
N ALA A 409 7.20 8.55 -15.01
CA ALA A 409 6.67 9.86 -14.66
C ALA A 409 5.38 10.14 -15.43
N GLY A 410 4.45 10.83 -14.79
CA GLY A 410 3.14 11.08 -15.36
C GLY A 410 2.46 12.33 -14.82
N TYR A 411 1.32 12.62 -15.43
CA TYR A 411 0.46 13.73 -15.09
C TYR A 411 -1.00 13.28 -15.14
N ALA A 412 -1.80 13.78 -14.20
CA ALA A 412 -3.25 13.60 -14.19
C ALA A 412 -3.95 14.93 -13.84
N TYR A 413 -5.08 15.17 -14.47
CA TYR A 413 -5.96 16.27 -14.12
C TYR A 413 -7.26 15.73 -13.54
N ARG A 414 -7.54 16.08 -12.28
CA ARG A 414 -8.75 15.67 -11.56
C ARG A 414 -9.87 16.68 -11.75
N ILE A 415 -11.03 16.19 -12.13
CA ILE A 415 -12.29 16.92 -12.33
C ILE A 415 -13.26 16.43 -11.26
N PRO A 416 -13.67 17.26 -10.28
CA PRO A 416 -14.68 16.84 -9.32
C PRO A 416 -16.04 16.69 -10.01
N LEU A 417 -16.71 15.55 -9.77
CA LEU A 417 -18.05 15.25 -10.26
C LEU A 417 -19.04 15.25 -9.09
N GLY A 418 -19.41 16.43 -8.63
CA GLY A 418 -20.20 16.62 -7.42
C GLY A 418 -19.37 16.43 -6.15
N LYS A 419 -20.01 15.96 -5.07
CA LYS A 419 -19.38 15.84 -3.75
C LYS A 419 -18.67 14.49 -3.52
N LEU A 420 -19.10 13.45 -4.22
CA LEU A 420 -18.69 12.07 -3.97
C LEU A 420 -17.78 11.47 -5.04
N PHE A 421 -17.86 11.97 -6.27
CA PHE A 421 -17.12 11.39 -7.37
C PHE A 421 -16.04 12.31 -7.91
N GLY A 422 -14.98 11.73 -8.41
CA GLY A 422 -13.92 12.41 -9.15
C GLY A 422 -13.61 11.66 -10.45
N LEU A 423 -13.36 12.42 -11.53
CA LEU A 423 -12.82 11.89 -12.76
C LEU A 423 -11.41 12.43 -12.95
N ALA A 424 -10.43 11.57 -13.10
CA ALA A 424 -9.08 11.99 -13.46
C ALA A 424 -8.75 11.49 -14.88
N LEU A 425 -8.20 12.38 -15.69
CA LEU A 425 -7.65 12.05 -17.00
C LEU A 425 -6.14 12.25 -16.96
N GLY A 426 -5.39 11.27 -17.42
CA GLY A 426 -3.94 11.33 -17.29
C GLY A 426 -3.19 10.32 -18.14
N GLY A 427 -1.89 10.32 -17.94
CA GLY A 427 -0.99 9.36 -18.56
C GLY A 427 0.41 9.45 -18.00
N SER A 428 1.24 8.47 -18.33
CA SER A 428 2.63 8.35 -17.92
C SER A 428 3.50 7.79 -19.03
N GLY A 429 4.81 8.04 -18.92
CA GLY A 429 5.85 7.39 -19.72
C GLY A 429 6.84 6.68 -18.83
N ALA A 430 7.40 5.56 -19.29
CA ALA A 430 8.36 4.74 -18.58
C ALA A 430 9.61 4.48 -19.42
N LEU A 431 10.77 4.61 -18.79
CA LEU A 431 12.09 4.29 -19.32
C LEU A 431 12.69 3.15 -18.49
N TYR A 432 13.52 2.34 -19.11
CA TYR A 432 14.12 1.18 -18.47
C TYR A 432 15.62 1.17 -18.65
N ASP A 433 16.36 1.08 -17.53
CA ASP A 433 17.79 0.75 -17.52
C ASP A 433 17.97 -0.74 -17.17
N LYS A 434 18.75 -1.45 -18.00
CA LYS A 434 18.90 -2.89 -17.93
C LYS A 434 20.28 -3.34 -18.44
N PRO A 435 20.77 -4.52 -18.02
CA PRO A 435 21.99 -5.10 -18.58
C PRO A 435 21.90 -5.33 -20.09
N ARG A 436 23.04 -5.15 -20.80
CA ARG A 436 23.14 -5.39 -22.24
C ARG A 436 22.80 -6.82 -22.65
N ALA A 437 22.95 -7.79 -21.76
CA ALA A 437 22.55 -9.18 -22.00
C ALA A 437 21.05 -9.30 -22.37
N LEU A 438 20.23 -8.34 -21.95
CA LEU A 438 18.79 -8.28 -22.25
C LEU A 438 18.46 -7.54 -23.56
N ASP A 439 19.47 -6.98 -24.28
CA ASP A 439 19.23 -6.20 -25.51
C ASP A 439 18.58 -7.02 -26.63
N ALA A 440 18.91 -8.30 -26.73
CA ALA A 440 18.31 -9.18 -27.73
C ALA A 440 16.81 -9.39 -27.52
N ALA A 441 16.37 -9.49 -26.25
CA ALA A 441 14.98 -9.74 -25.90
C ALA A 441 14.15 -8.44 -25.84
N TYR A 442 14.70 -7.35 -25.28
CA TYR A 442 13.94 -6.14 -24.97
C TYR A 442 14.28 -4.92 -25.86
N GLY A 443 15.29 -5.06 -26.75
CA GLY A 443 15.85 -3.92 -27.43
C GLY A 443 16.82 -3.11 -26.55
N LYS A 444 17.52 -2.11 -27.12
CA LYS A 444 18.52 -1.33 -26.39
C LYS A 444 17.90 -0.35 -25.39
N SER A 445 16.76 0.22 -25.74
CA SER A 445 16.08 1.27 -24.95
C SER A 445 14.58 1.08 -25.03
N PRO A 446 14.01 0.10 -24.33
CA PRO A 446 12.58 -0.08 -24.29
C PRO A 446 11.92 1.15 -23.64
N PHE A 447 10.73 1.51 -24.14
CA PHE A 447 9.93 2.63 -23.67
C PHE A 447 8.47 2.21 -23.62
N GLY A 448 7.80 2.50 -22.53
CA GLY A 448 6.36 2.29 -22.38
C GLY A 448 5.62 3.60 -22.14
N TRP A 449 4.35 3.65 -22.50
CA TRP A 449 3.46 4.75 -22.13
C TRP A 449 2.06 4.23 -21.82
N THR A 450 1.35 4.98 -20.99
CA THR A 450 -0.01 4.64 -20.53
C THR A 450 -0.86 5.89 -20.51
N ALA A 451 -2.08 5.79 -21.04
CA ALA A 451 -3.10 6.80 -20.92
C ALA A 451 -4.31 6.24 -20.16
N PHE A 452 -4.97 7.06 -19.36
CA PHE A 452 -6.07 6.58 -18.55
C PHE A 452 -7.16 7.61 -18.27
N ALA A 453 -8.35 7.08 -17.95
CA ALA A 453 -9.41 7.77 -17.26
C ALA A 453 -9.74 7.00 -15.96
N LYS A 454 -9.68 7.67 -14.81
CA LYS A 454 -10.01 7.11 -13.49
C LYS A 454 -11.27 7.78 -12.97
N LEU A 455 -12.32 6.98 -12.78
CA LEU A 455 -13.49 7.39 -12.00
C LEU A 455 -13.30 6.91 -10.58
N SER A 456 -13.43 7.80 -9.58
CA SER A 456 -13.30 7.46 -8.16
C SER A 456 -14.54 7.85 -7.38
N LEU A 457 -14.89 7.03 -6.40
CA LEU A 457 -15.84 7.32 -5.33
C LEU A 457 -15.02 7.68 -4.10
N GLY A 458 -15.24 8.87 -3.57
CA GLY A 458 -14.54 9.32 -2.39
C GLY A 458 -13.06 9.65 -2.64
N ASP A 459 -12.82 10.67 -3.41
CA ASP A 459 -11.47 11.04 -3.83
C ASP A 459 -11.09 12.47 -3.39
#